data_251e5cc0ae26ed6abe08be9850df29f2
#
_entry.id   251e5cc0ae26ed6abe08be9850df29f2
#
_cell.length_a   1.000
_cell.length_b   1.000
_cell.length_c   1.000
_cell.angle_alpha   90.00
_cell.angle_beta   90.00
_cell.angle_gamma   90.00
#
_symmetry.space_group_name_H-M   'P 1'
#
loop_
_entity.id
_entity.type
_entity.pdbx_description
1 polymer ?
#
loop_
_entity_poly.entity_id
_entity_poly.type
_entity_poly.pdbx_seq_one_letter_code
_entity_poly.pdbx_strand_id
1 'polypeptide(L)'
;MSLLNKPRERACEYLFNLEAMSGKEAKRLWRQSIRDAWDNKCAYCNRPPIDIKSLTLDHVKPKSKGGEDRTSNCVPACKSCNHSKGSEDWLQWYRRQDFYSASAELRIKNWLQTGIVQSVIYEQWIAS
;
A
#
# COMPACT_ATOMS: atom_id res chain seq x y z
N MET A 1 2.37 22.11 19.65
CA MET A 1 1.95 20.81 20.15
C MET A 1 2.43 19.70 19.25
N SER A 2 3.02 18.70 19.85
CA SER A 2 3.72 17.63 19.16
C SER A 2 2.85 16.55 18.54
N LEU A 3 1.53 16.67 18.63
CA LEU A 3 0.59 15.66 18.12
C LEU A 3 0.73 15.42 16.62
N LEU A 4 1.09 16.46 15.87
CA LEU A 4 1.23 16.40 14.42
C LEU A 4 2.48 15.65 13.94
N ASN A 5 3.38 15.29 14.86
CA ASN A 5 4.61 14.60 14.52
C ASN A 5 4.47 13.08 14.52
N LYS A 6 3.33 12.56 14.92
CA LYS A 6 3.08 11.11 14.91
C LYS A 6 2.59 10.68 13.54
N PRO A 7 3.14 9.61 12.94
CA PRO A 7 2.74 9.16 11.60
C PRO A 7 1.25 8.89 11.46
N ARG A 8 0.63 8.37 12.51
CA ARG A 8 -0.79 8.09 12.54
C ARG A 8 -1.64 9.35 12.41
N GLU A 9 -1.23 10.40 13.05
CA GLU A 9 -1.93 11.69 13.02
C GLU A 9 -1.75 12.39 11.67
N ARG A 10 -0.58 12.22 11.05
CA ARG A 10 -0.35 12.72 9.69
C ARG A 10 -1.30 12.07 8.68
N ALA A 11 -1.53 10.76 8.80
CA ALA A 11 -2.46 10.06 7.92
C ALA A 11 -3.88 10.59 8.09
N CYS A 12 -4.31 10.83 9.33
CA CYS A 12 -5.61 11.42 9.63
C CYS A 12 -5.72 12.85 9.10
N GLU A 13 -4.64 13.62 9.21
CA GLU A 13 -4.59 14.97 8.70
C GLU A 13 -4.73 15.00 7.17
N TYR A 14 -4.06 14.09 6.46
CA TYR A 14 -4.22 13.97 5.01
C TYR A 14 -5.66 13.65 4.64
N LEU A 15 -6.29 12.70 5.31
CA LEU A 15 -7.68 12.33 5.04
C LEU A 15 -8.62 13.51 5.32
N PHE A 16 -8.37 14.26 6.37
CA PHE A 16 -9.18 15.41 6.73
C PHE A 16 -9.06 16.53 5.70
N ASN A 17 -7.85 16.78 5.20
CA ASN A 17 -7.59 17.84 4.24
C ASN A 17 -8.02 17.49 2.83
N LEU A 18 -8.27 16.23 2.50
CA LEU A 18 -8.70 15.81 1.18
C LEU A 18 -10.00 16.47 0.74
N GLU A 19 -10.91 16.74 1.67
CA GLU A 19 -12.18 17.40 1.37
C GLU A 19 -12.02 18.87 0.97
N ALA A 20 -10.97 19.51 1.48
CA ALA A 20 -10.72 20.94 1.23
C ALA A 20 -9.85 21.18 0.00
N MET A 21 -9.31 20.14 -0.62
CA MET A 21 -8.39 20.24 -1.74
C MET A 21 -9.09 20.00 -3.08
N SER A 22 -8.45 20.44 -4.18
CA SER A 22 -8.92 20.06 -5.50
C SER A 22 -8.86 18.54 -5.64
N GLY A 23 -9.75 17.97 -6.45
CA GLY A 23 -9.78 16.53 -6.68
C GLY A 23 -8.45 15.96 -7.16
N LYS A 24 -7.71 16.70 -7.98
CA LYS A 24 -6.42 16.30 -8.50
C LYS A 24 -5.35 16.25 -7.40
N GLU A 25 -5.29 17.29 -6.56
CA GLU A 25 -4.36 17.35 -5.44
C GLU A 25 -4.67 16.31 -4.38
N ALA A 26 -5.95 16.15 -4.08
CA ALA A 26 -6.40 15.14 -3.12
C ALA A 26 -5.96 13.74 -3.54
N LYS A 27 -6.12 13.41 -4.82
CA LYS A 27 -5.69 12.11 -5.35
C LYS A 27 -4.17 11.92 -5.28
N ARG A 28 -3.43 12.98 -5.60
CA ARG A 28 -1.96 12.93 -5.55
C ARG A 28 -1.47 12.65 -4.13
N LEU A 29 -2.02 13.36 -3.15
CA LEU A 29 -1.65 13.20 -1.75
C LEU A 29 -2.08 11.83 -1.21
N TRP A 30 -3.25 11.36 -1.59
CA TRP A 30 -3.74 10.04 -1.22
C TRP A 30 -2.80 8.93 -1.72
N ARG A 31 -2.41 9.00 -3.00
CA ARG A 31 -1.47 8.04 -3.57
C ARG A 31 -0.13 8.07 -2.86
N GLN A 32 0.36 9.28 -2.56
CA GLN A 32 1.63 9.43 -1.86
C GLN A 32 1.56 8.88 -0.44
N SER A 33 0.44 9.07 0.25
CA SER A 33 0.27 8.54 1.61
C SER A 33 0.35 7.00 1.63
N ILE A 34 -0.17 6.35 0.61
CA ILE A 34 -0.07 4.88 0.49
C ILE A 34 1.37 4.46 0.23
N ARG A 35 2.07 5.13 -0.68
CA ARG A 35 3.48 4.84 -0.94
C ARG A 35 4.33 5.01 0.31
N ASP A 36 4.10 6.09 1.06
CA ASP A 36 4.83 6.37 2.30
C ASP A 36 4.58 5.28 3.35
N ALA A 37 3.35 4.81 3.46
CA ALA A 37 3.00 3.75 4.41
C ALA A 37 3.76 2.45 4.12
N TRP A 38 4.18 2.23 2.87
CA TRP A 38 4.92 1.05 2.43
C TRP A 38 6.41 1.33 2.19
N ASP A 39 6.93 2.40 2.78
CA ASP A 39 8.34 2.82 2.65
C ASP A 39 8.78 3.02 1.20
N ASN A 40 7.86 3.42 0.33
CA ASN A 40 8.12 3.65 -1.09
C ASN A 40 8.72 2.43 -1.79
N LYS A 41 8.24 1.24 -1.42
CA LYS A 41 8.65 -0.03 -2.02
C LYS A 41 7.44 -0.77 -2.56
N CYS A 42 7.68 -1.63 -3.54
CA CYS A 42 6.64 -2.52 -4.04
C CYS A 42 6.16 -3.46 -2.94
N ALA A 43 4.85 -3.54 -2.72
CA ALA A 43 4.28 -4.40 -1.69
C ALA A 43 4.55 -5.88 -1.97
N TYR A 44 4.66 -6.26 -3.24
CA TYR A 44 4.82 -7.65 -3.64
C TYR A 44 6.28 -8.11 -3.64
N CYS A 45 7.15 -7.44 -4.38
CA CYS A 45 8.55 -7.85 -4.49
C CYS A 45 9.47 -7.15 -3.49
N ASN A 46 8.96 -6.16 -2.78
CA ASN A 46 9.68 -5.40 -1.75
C ASN A 46 10.92 -4.66 -2.27
N ARG A 47 11.03 -4.47 -3.56
CA ARG A 47 12.15 -3.72 -4.14
C ARG A 47 11.83 -2.24 -4.22
N PRO A 48 12.80 -1.36 -3.92
CA PRO A 48 12.61 0.06 -4.18
C PRO A 48 12.58 0.29 -5.69
N PRO A 49 11.79 1.25 -6.18
CA PRO A 49 11.78 1.56 -7.60
C PRO A 49 13.07 2.27 -8.01
N ILE A 50 13.46 2.11 -9.27
CA ILE A 50 14.58 2.87 -9.84
C ILE A 50 14.25 4.36 -9.82
N ASP A 51 12.98 4.70 -10.12
CA ASP A 51 12.43 6.03 -10.05
C ASP A 51 11.11 5.96 -9.30
N ILE A 52 10.89 6.87 -8.34
CA ILE A 52 9.66 6.91 -7.57
C ILE A 52 8.42 7.00 -8.47
N LYS A 53 8.53 7.60 -9.62
CA LYS A 53 7.44 7.70 -10.60
C LYS A 53 7.07 6.35 -11.20
N SER A 54 7.96 5.37 -11.13
CA SER A 54 7.68 4.02 -11.63
C SER A 54 6.92 3.17 -10.62
N LEU A 55 6.75 3.66 -9.40
CA LEU A 55 5.99 2.97 -8.37
C LEU A 55 4.51 3.35 -8.50
N THR A 56 3.75 2.47 -9.10
CA THR A 56 2.32 2.68 -9.33
C THR A 56 1.50 2.21 -8.14
N LEU A 57 0.19 2.45 -8.17
CA LEU A 57 -0.72 1.85 -7.21
C LEU A 57 -1.51 0.74 -7.89
N ASP A 58 -1.56 -0.39 -7.22
CA ASP A 58 -2.33 -1.54 -7.67
C ASP A 58 -3.58 -1.69 -6.81
N HIS A 59 -4.72 -1.94 -7.44
CA HIS A 59 -5.92 -2.37 -6.74
C HIS A 59 -5.78 -3.87 -6.48
N VAL A 60 -5.56 -4.26 -5.22
CA VAL A 60 -5.34 -5.66 -4.86
C VAL A 60 -6.53 -6.50 -5.33
N LYS A 61 -7.75 -6.06 -5.02
CA LYS A 61 -8.94 -6.54 -5.69
C LYS A 61 -9.16 -5.64 -6.92
N PRO A 62 -9.07 -6.19 -8.13
CA PRO A 62 -9.15 -5.37 -9.34
C PRO A 62 -10.48 -4.62 -9.48
N LYS A 63 -10.43 -3.42 -10.04
CA LYS A 63 -11.65 -2.65 -10.33
C LYS A 63 -12.63 -3.43 -11.20
N SER A 64 -12.13 -4.19 -12.16
CA SER A 64 -12.95 -5.02 -13.04
C SER A 64 -13.71 -6.11 -12.28
N LYS A 65 -13.30 -6.42 -11.05
CA LYS A 65 -13.94 -7.42 -10.18
C LYS A 65 -14.60 -6.79 -8.97
N GLY A 66 -14.91 -5.50 -9.02
CA GLY A 66 -15.59 -4.78 -7.95
C GLY A 66 -14.68 -4.17 -6.91
N GLY A 67 -13.39 -4.08 -7.18
CA GLY A 67 -12.45 -3.42 -6.27
C GLY A 67 -12.68 -1.91 -6.19
N GLU A 68 -12.63 -1.37 -4.99
CA GLU A 68 -12.90 0.04 -4.74
C GLU A 68 -11.60 0.87 -4.67
N ASP A 69 -11.73 2.18 -4.88
CA ASP A 69 -10.67 3.16 -4.65
C ASP A 69 -10.58 3.46 -3.15
N ARG A 70 -10.24 2.44 -2.39
CA ARG A 70 -10.14 2.49 -0.93
C ARG A 70 -8.68 2.30 -0.55
N THR A 71 -8.21 3.05 0.44
CA THR A 71 -6.82 2.94 0.91
C THR A 71 -6.44 1.49 1.19
N SER A 72 -7.29 0.75 1.90
CA SER A 72 -7.02 -0.64 2.25
C SER A 72 -7.04 -1.60 1.05
N ASN A 73 -7.50 -1.16 -0.12
CA ASN A 73 -7.48 -1.98 -1.34
C ASN A 73 -6.34 -1.62 -2.29
N CYS A 74 -5.57 -0.61 -1.99
CA CYS A 74 -4.52 -0.12 -2.88
C CYS A 74 -3.15 -0.26 -2.22
N VAL A 75 -2.19 -0.79 -2.95
CA VAL A 75 -0.81 -0.95 -2.49
C VAL A 75 0.14 -0.42 -3.55
N PRO A 76 1.34 0.03 -3.15
CA PRO A 76 2.35 0.38 -4.15
C PRO A 76 2.79 -0.89 -4.87
N ALA A 77 2.94 -0.81 -6.17
CA ALA A 77 3.43 -1.93 -6.97
C ALA A 77 4.33 -1.39 -8.08
N CYS A 78 5.47 -2.04 -8.28
CA CYS A 78 6.29 -1.71 -9.43
C CYS A 78 5.54 -2.09 -10.70
N LYS A 79 5.90 -1.47 -11.81
CA LYS A 79 5.23 -1.72 -13.09
C LYS A 79 5.23 -3.18 -13.49
N SER A 80 6.35 -3.87 -13.22
CA SER A 80 6.48 -5.29 -13.51
C SER A 80 5.48 -6.14 -12.74
N CYS A 81 5.38 -5.96 -11.43
CA CYS A 81 4.43 -6.71 -10.60
C CYS A 81 2.99 -6.37 -10.97
N ASN A 82 2.69 -5.08 -11.16
CA ASN A 82 1.35 -4.63 -11.51
C ASN A 82 0.89 -5.24 -12.84
N HIS A 83 1.77 -5.19 -13.83
CA HIS A 83 1.48 -5.75 -15.16
C HIS A 83 1.31 -7.27 -15.11
N SER A 84 2.23 -7.96 -14.43
CA SER A 84 2.21 -9.41 -14.30
C SER A 84 0.95 -9.91 -13.59
N LYS A 85 0.54 -9.22 -12.52
CA LYS A 85 -0.66 -9.59 -11.77
C LYS A 85 -1.93 -9.35 -12.59
N GLY A 86 -2.02 -8.23 -13.29
CA GLY A 86 -3.20 -7.89 -14.06
C GLY A 86 -4.46 -7.92 -13.19
N SER A 87 -5.50 -8.60 -13.66
CA SER A 87 -6.77 -8.76 -12.95
C SER A 87 -6.92 -10.11 -12.27
N GLU A 88 -5.82 -10.83 -12.09
CA GLU A 88 -5.81 -12.13 -11.41
C GLU A 88 -6.08 -11.96 -9.91
N ASP A 89 -6.56 -13.01 -9.26
CA ASP A 89 -6.60 -13.04 -7.80
C ASP A 89 -5.19 -12.85 -7.25
N TRP A 90 -5.01 -11.84 -6.39
CA TRP A 90 -3.68 -11.42 -5.95
C TRP A 90 -2.93 -12.53 -5.23
N LEU A 91 -3.62 -13.32 -4.41
CA LEU A 91 -2.98 -14.34 -3.59
C LEU A 91 -2.52 -15.52 -4.43
N GLN A 92 -3.36 -15.97 -5.36
CA GLN A 92 -2.99 -17.03 -6.29
C GLN A 92 -1.80 -16.62 -7.16
N TRP A 93 -1.84 -15.39 -7.68
CA TRP A 93 -0.74 -14.85 -8.47
C TRP A 93 0.53 -14.72 -7.64
N TYR A 94 0.42 -14.12 -6.44
CA TYR A 94 1.58 -13.82 -5.60
C TYR A 94 2.31 -15.10 -5.17
N ARG A 95 1.59 -16.14 -4.79
CA ARG A 95 2.18 -17.40 -4.33
C ARG A 95 2.98 -18.13 -5.41
N ARG A 96 2.80 -17.78 -6.67
CA ARG A 96 3.55 -18.37 -7.79
C ARG A 96 4.83 -17.59 -8.13
N GLN A 97 5.08 -16.47 -7.48
CA GLN A 97 6.22 -15.62 -7.84
C GLN A 97 7.49 -16.05 -7.13
N ASP A 98 8.65 -15.85 -7.79
CA ASP A 98 9.97 -16.16 -7.22
C ASP A 98 10.24 -15.36 -5.96
N PHE A 99 9.74 -14.14 -5.92
CA PHE A 99 9.92 -13.22 -4.80
C PHE A 99 8.87 -13.39 -3.70
N TYR A 100 8.06 -14.41 -3.76
CA TYR A 100 7.03 -14.66 -2.74
C TYR A 100 7.64 -14.70 -1.34
N SER A 101 6.97 -14.08 -0.39
CA SER A 101 7.37 -14.04 1.00
C SER A 101 6.13 -14.18 1.88
N ALA A 102 6.19 -15.12 2.83
CA ALA A 102 5.08 -15.31 3.75
C ALA A 102 4.85 -14.08 4.63
N SER A 103 5.91 -13.37 5.00
CA SER A 103 5.77 -12.14 5.78
C SER A 103 5.13 -11.03 4.97
N ALA A 104 5.44 -10.92 3.68
CA ALA A 104 4.80 -9.93 2.82
C ALA A 104 3.33 -10.29 2.56
N GLU A 105 3.00 -11.56 2.41
CA GLU A 105 1.61 -12.00 2.32
C GLU A 105 0.82 -11.55 3.53
N LEU A 106 1.38 -11.74 4.71
CA LEU A 106 0.74 -11.34 5.97
C LEU A 106 0.55 -9.83 6.06
N ARG A 107 1.55 -9.05 5.64
CA ARG A 107 1.46 -7.58 5.62
C ARG A 107 0.36 -7.11 4.69
N ILE A 108 0.26 -7.71 3.51
CA ILE A 108 -0.79 -7.36 2.55
C ILE A 108 -2.17 -7.70 3.11
N LYS A 109 -2.33 -8.90 3.68
CA LYS A 109 -3.59 -9.31 4.30
C LYS A 109 -4.01 -8.37 5.42
N ASN A 110 -3.07 -7.98 6.26
CA ASN A 110 -3.33 -7.03 7.34
C ASN A 110 -3.75 -5.67 6.80
N TRP A 111 -3.06 -5.20 5.76
CA TRP A 111 -3.40 -3.94 5.09
C TRP A 111 -4.81 -3.96 4.51
N LEU A 112 -5.21 -5.06 3.88
CA LEU A 112 -6.54 -5.21 3.31
C LEU A 112 -7.64 -5.12 4.37
N GLN A 113 -7.33 -5.49 5.62
CA GLN A 113 -8.29 -5.42 6.72
C GLN A 113 -8.28 -4.07 7.43
N THR A 114 -7.11 -3.47 7.63
CA THR A 114 -6.94 -2.32 8.52
C THR A 114 -6.49 -1.04 7.84
N GLY A 115 -5.87 -1.14 6.66
CA GLY A 115 -5.20 0.00 6.04
C GLY A 115 -3.96 0.45 6.79
N ILE A 116 -3.35 -0.45 7.56
CA ILE A 116 -2.13 -0.19 8.34
C ILE A 116 -1.09 -1.24 7.99
N VAL A 117 0.16 -0.80 7.73
CA VAL A 117 1.29 -1.69 7.54
C VAL A 117 1.93 -1.95 8.90
N GLN A 118 2.10 -3.23 9.23
CA GLN A 118 2.84 -3.65 10.42
C GLN A 118 4.26 -4.03 10.02
N SER A 119 5.23 -3.53 10.77
CA SER A 119 6.62 -3.88 10.54
C SER A 119 6.93 -5.23 11.19
N VAL A 120 7.91 -5.94 10.65
CA VAL A 120 8.38 -7.20 11.22
C VAL A 120 8.91 -6.99 12.65
N ILE A 121 9.56 -5.86 12.90
CA ILE A 121 10.08 -5.51 14.20
C ILE A 121 8.96 -5.37 15.22
N TYR A 122 7.88 -4.73 14.83
CA TYR A 122 6.70 -4.56 15.68
C TYR A 122 6.05 -5.91 16.02
N GLU A 123 5.94 -6.78 15.04
CA GLU A 123 5.40 -8.13 15.24
C GLU A 123 6.26 -8.94 16.22
N GLN A 124 7.58 -8.89 16.08
CA GLN A 124 8.50 -9.55 16.99
C GLN A 124 8.38 -9.00 18.41
N TRP A 125 8.22 -7.70 18.53
CA TRP A 125 8.08 -7.05 19.84
C TRP A 125 6.79 -7.47 20.55
N ILE A 126 5.69 -7.57 19.82
CA ILE A 126 4.42 -8.04 20.37
C ILE A 126 4.48 -9.50 20.76
N ALA A 127 5.18 -10.32 19.96
CA ALA A 127 5.30 -11.76 20.21
C ALA A 127 6.19 -12.09 21.42
N SER A 128 7.08 -11.18 21.78
CA SER A 128 7.91 -11.35 22.96
C SER A 128 7.23 -10.85 24.22
#